data_0ff106b36c53a901a5052ffd66552480
#
_entry.id   0ff106b36c53a901a5052ffd66552480
#
_cell.length_a   1.000
_cell.length_b   1.000
_cell.length_c   1.000
_cell.angle_alpha   90.00
_cell.angle_beta   90.00
_cell.angle_gamma   90.00
#
_symmetry.space_group_name_H-M   'P 1'
#
loop_
_entity.id
_entity.type
_entity.pdbx_description
1 polymer ?
#
loop_
_entity_poly.entity_id
_entity_poly.type
_entity_poly.pdbx_seq_one_letter_code
_entity_poly.pdbx_strand_id
1 'polypeptide(L)'
;MSEHKQAIAEARFPDAPVEVAKGWYEMIHRYFAGALGLVILVIAAQAVRRRAEPAQPLKLPLAILALVILQGAFGMWTVTLQLWPQVVTAHLLGGFATLSLLTLLTLRLSGRFAPLQLPGRLRTLAAACLLLVIGQIALGGWVSSNYAAVACVDLPTCHGEWWPAMDFGKGFHLTQHLSLIHI
;
A
#
# COMPACT_ATOMS: atom_id res chain seq x y z
N MET A 1 -11.91 -23.45 -9.13
CA MET A 1 -10.64 -24.20 -9.14
C MET A 1 -11.02 -25.66 -9.11
N SER A 2 -10.43 -26.54 -9.92
CA SER A 2 -10.83 -27.96 -9.91
C SER A 2 -10.37 -28.59 -8.58
N GLU A 3 -11.18 -29.50 -8.03
CA GLU A 3 -10.88 -30.25 -6.79
C GLU A 3 -9.49 -30.89 -6.80
N HIS A 4 -9.07 -31.38 -7.97
CA HIS A 4 -7.75 -31.96 -8.18
C HIS A 4 -6.60 -30.97 -7.91
N LYS A 5 -6.72 -29.70 -8.35
CA LYS A 5 -5.70 -28.66 -8.08
C LYS A 5 -5.69 -28.23 -6.61
N GLN A 6 -6.83 -28.26 -5.97
CA GLN A 6 -6.96 -27.97 -4.55
C GLN A 6 -6.27 -29.06 -3.72
N ALA A 7 -6.54 -30.34 -4.02
CA ALA A 7 -5.90 -31.46 -3.34
C ALA A 7 -4.36 -31.46 -3.48
N ILE A 8 -3.85 -31.09 -4.68
CA ILE A 8 -2.39 -30.94 -4.89
C ILE A 8 -1.81 -29.80 -4.04
N ALA A 9 -2.51 -28.66 -3.95
CA ALA A 9 -2.06 -27.51 -3.18
C ALA A 9 -2.06 -27.83 -1.67
N GLU A 10 -3.09 -28.46 -1.14
CA GLU A 10 -3.20 -28.89 0.26
C GLU A 10 -2.14 -29.94 0.62
N ALA A 11 -1.87 -30.88 -0.29
CA ALA A 11 -0.80 -31.87 -0.09
C ALA A 11 0.61 -31.22 -0.09
N ARG A 12 0.80 -30.13 -0.82
CA ARG A 12 2.08 -29.43 -0.94
C ARG A 12 2.32 -28.41 0.16
N PHE A 13 1.23 -27.88 0.74
CA PHE A 13 1.24 -26.87 1.81
C PHE A 13 0.22 -27.23 2.89
N PRO A 14 0.48 -28.26 3.71
CA PRO A 14 -0.48 -28.77 4.69
C PRO A 14 -0.85 -27.75 5.77
N ASP A 15 0.07 -26.80 6.06
CA ASP A 15 -0.13 -25.76 7.07
C ASP A 15 -0.84 -24.49 6.53
N ALA A 16 -1.18 -24.47 5.24
CA ALA A 16 -1.82 -23.34 4.58
C ALA A 16 -3.06 -23.79 3.82
N PRO A 17 -4.23 -23.93 4.49
CA PRO A 17 -5.46 -24.37 3.84
C PRO A 17 -5.85 -23.40 2.72
N VAL A 18 -6.27 -23.97 1.57
CA VAL A 18 -6.66 -23.18 0.39
C VAL A 18 -8.01 -22.51 0.63
N GLU A 19 -7.98 -21.23 0.99
CA GLU A 19 -9.17 -20.40 1.10
C GLU A 19 -9.54 -19.76 -0.25
N VAL A 20 -10.45 -20.40 -0.99
CA VAL A 20 -10.89 -19.97 -2.32
C VAL A 20 -11.40 -18.51 -2.31
N ALA A 21 -12.12 -18.12 -1.24
CA ALA A 21 -12.63 -16.74 -1.12
C ALA A 21 -11.50 -15.71 -1.07
N LYS A 22 -10.46 -15.93 -0.28
CA LYS A 22 -9.28 -15.02 -0.23
C LYS A 22 -8.59 -14.93 -1.59
N GLY A 23 -8.45 -16.05 -2.29
CA GLY A 23 -7.88 -16.07 -3.64
C GLY A 23 -8.68 -15.24 -4.63
N TRP A 24 -10.01 -15.24 -4.55
CA TRP A 24 -10.87 -14.41 -5.41
C TRP A 24 -10.70 -12.92 -5.13
N TYR A 25 -10.67 -12.49 -3.87
CA TYR A 25 -10.43 -11.08 -3.52
C TYR A 25 -9.07 -10.59 -4.06
N GLU A 26 -8.03 -11.41 -3.96
CA GLU A 26 -6.71 -11.10 -4.49
C GLU A 26 -6.75 -10.97 -6.03
N MET A 27 -7.42 -11.89 -6.73
CA MET A 27 -7.54 -11.82 -8.18
C MET A 27 -8.33 -10.60 -8.65
N ILE A 28 -9.44 -10.27 -7.98
CA ILE A 28 -10.23 -9.06 -8.27
C ILE A 28 -9.36 -7.82 -8.11
N HIS A 29 -8.61 -7.70 -7.01
CA HIS A 29 -7.68 -6.60 -6.79
C HIS A 29 -6.65 -6.49 -7.92
N ARG A 30 -6.06 -7.59 -8.36
CA ARG A 30 -5.09 -7.64 -9.46
C ARG A 30 -5.69 -7.17 -10.79
N TYR A 31 -6.92 -7.54 -11.10
CA TYR A 31 -7.60 -7.07 -12.30
C TYR A 31 -7.82 -5.55 -12.29
N PHE A 32 -8.32 -5.01 -11.18
CA PHE A 32 -8.49 -3.56 -11.02
C PHE A 32 -7.16 -2.82 -11.07
N ALA A 33 -6.12 -3.32 -10.42
CA ALA A 33 -4.78 -2.75 -10.44
C ALA A 33 -4.19 -2.76 -11.86
N GLY A 34 -4.36 -3.87 -12.61
CA GLY A 34 -3.93 -3.98 -14.00
C GLY A 34 -4.66 -3.00 -14.91
N ALA A 35 -5.98 -2.87 -14.76
CA ALA A 35 -6.77 -1.90 -15.51
C ALA A 35 -6.33 -0.46 -15.21
N LEU A 36 -6.12 -0.12 -13.93
CA LEU A 36 -5.60 1.18 -13.54
C LEU A 36 -4.21 1.44 -14.14
N GLY A 37 -3.31 0.45 -14.09
CA GLY A 37 -1.98 0.53 -14.69
C GLY A 37 -2.03 0.81 -16.18
N LEU A 38 -2.95 0.18 -16.92
CA LEU A 38 -3.16 0.42 -18.34
C LEU A 38 -3.65 1.86 -18.61
N VAL A 39 -4.60 2.35 -17.82
CA VAL A 39 -5.08 3.74 -17.93
C VAL A 39 -3.94 4.73 -17.67
N ILE A 40 -3.10 4.50 -16.66
CA ILE A 40 -1.95 5.34 -16.36
C ILE A 40 -0.92 5.31 -17.49
N LEU A 41 -0.68 4.15 -18.10
CA LEU A 41 0.18 4.01 -19.27
C LEU A 41 -0.33 4.85 -20.44
N VAL A 42 -1.64 4.81 -20.73
CA VAL A 42 -2.27 5.63 -21.78
C VAL A 42 -2.12 7.13 -21.49
N ILE A 43 -2.33 7.55 -20.23
CA ILE A 43 -2.14 8.95 -19.80
C ILE A 43 -0.69 9.39 -20.01
N ALA A 44 0.28 8.57 -19.60
CA ALA A 44 1.70 8.84 -19.79
C ALA A 44 2.09 8.91 -21.29
N ALA A 45 1.59 7.98 -22.08
CA ALA A 45 1.82 7.99 -23.54
C ALA A 45 1.24 9.24 -24.20
N GLN A 46 0.04 9.68 -23.82
CA GLN A 46 -0.56 10.93 -24.30
C GLN A 46 0.26 12.15 -23.88
N ALA A 47 0.74 12.19 -22.62
CA ALA A 47 1.60 13.27 -22.14
C ALA A 47 2.90 13.37 -22.96
N VAL A 48 3.51 12.23 -23.31
CA VAL A 48 4.69 12.21 -24.19
C VAL A 48 4.38 12.66 -25.60
N ARG A 49 3.24 12.24 -26.18
CA ARG A 49 2.82 12.65 -27.52
C ARG A 49 2.57 14.16 -27.59
N ARG A 50 2.00 14.75 -26.54
CA ARG A 50 1.65 16.17 -26.45
C ARG A 50 2.73 17.03 -25.77
N ARG A 51 3.94 16.51 -25.63
CA ARG A 51 5.04 17.20 -24.90
C ARG A 51 5.43 18.56 -25.45
N ALA A 52 5.09 18.85 -26.70
CA ALA A 52 5.34 20.16 -27.34
C ALA A 52 4.31 21.23 -26.93
N GLU A 53 3.19 20.83 -26.31
CA GLU A 53 2.16 21.77 -25.82
C GLU A 53 2.64 22.45 -24.52
N PRO A 54 2.65 23.82 -24.45
CA PRO A 54 3.26 24.53 -23.31
C PRO A 54 2.62 24.23 -21.94
N ALA A 55 1.32 23.87 -21.92
CA ALA A 55 0.55 23.60 -20.69
C ALA A 55 0.55 22.13 -20.26
N GLN A 56 1.16 21.25 -21.04
CA GLN A 56 1.10 19.79 -20.81
C GLN A 56 2.06 19.35 -19.68
N PRO A 57 1.56 18.81 -18.57
CA PRO A 57 2.44 18.26 -17.53
C PRO A 57 3.03 16.93 -18.01
N LEU A 58 4.35 16.90 -18.23
CA LEU A 58 5.05 15.67 -18.63
C LEU A 58 5.58 14.87 -17.44
N LYS A 59 6.22 15.58 -16.49
CA LYS A 59 6.92 14.91 -15.38
C LYS A 59 5.98 14.13 -14.45
N LEU A 60 4.81 14.66 -14.18
CA LEU A 60 3.87 14.06 -13.23
C LEU A 60 3.28 12.72 -13.75
N PRO A 61 2.74 12.62 -15.00
CA PRO A 61 2.29 11.35 -15.55
C PRO A 61 3.39 10.28 -15.62
N LEU A 62 4.62 10.67 -15.98
CA LEU A 62 5.75 9.74 -16.01
C LEU A 62 6.15 9.26 -14.60
N ALA A 63 6.12 10.14 -13.59
CA ALA A 63 6.37 9.77 -12.20
C ALA A 63 5.31 8.80 -11.68
N ILE A 64 4.02 9.03 -12.02
CA ILE A 64 2.92 8.12 -11.66
C ILE A 64 3.11 6.77 -12.34
N LEU A 65 3.48 6.72 -13.61
CA LEU A 65 3.75 5.46 -14.33
C LEU A 65 4.90 4.70 -13.67
N ALA A 66 6.02 5.37 -13.37
CA ALA A 66 7.16 4.74 -12.69
C ALA A 66 6.76 4.18 -11.32
N LEU A 67 5.97 4.94 -10.55
CA LEU A 67 5.45 4.51 -9.25
C LEU A 67 4.54 3.27 -9.39
N VAL A 68 3.65 3.22 -10.39
CA VAL A 68 2.74 2.09 -10.59
C VAL A 68 3.49 0.83 -11.04
N ILE A 69 4.53 0.96 -11.85
CA ILE A 69 5.41 -0.17 -12.19
C ILE A 69 6.09 -0.71 -10.92
N LEU A 70 6.62 0.17 -10.07
CA LEU A 70 7.19 -0.20 -8.78
C LEU A 70 6.15 -0.86 -7.87
N GLN A 71 4.91 -0.34 -7.84
CA GLN A 71 3.80 -0.93 -7.09
C GLN A 71 3.46 -2.35 -7.57
N GLY A 72 3.52 -2.62 -8.88
CA GLY A 72 3.37 -3.95 -9.43
C GLY A 72 4.45 -4.92 -8.92
N ALA A 73 5.71 -4.47 -8.83
CA ALA A 73 6.80 -5.26 -8.25
C ALA A 73 6.57 -5.52 -6.75
N PHE A 74 6.22 -4.50 -5.97
CA PHE A 74 5.87 -4.69 -4.55
C PHE A 74 4.68 -5.63 -4.39
N GLY A 75 3.62 -5.49 -5.20
CA GLY A 75 2.47 -6.38 -5.17
C GLY A 75 2.83 -7.84 -5.46
N MET A 76 3.79 -8.09 -6.34
CA MET A 76 4.35 -9.43 -6.56
C MET A 76 5.14 -9.91 -5.33
N TRP A 77 5.96 -9.05 -4.74
CA TRP A 77 6.77 -9.38 -3.56
C TRP A 77 5.95 -9.61 -2.29
N THR A 78 4.79 -9.00 -2.14
CA THR A 78 3.89 -9.32 -1.01
C THR A 78 3.52 -10.81 -0.99
N VAL A 79 3.39 -11.44 -2.15
CA VAL A 79 3.07 -12.87 -2.28
C VAL A 79 4.32 -13.74 -2.18
N THR A 80 5.38 -13.41 -2.96
CA THR A 80 6.59 -14.23 -3.04
C THR A 80 7.43 -14.20 -1.77
N LEU A 81 7.37 -13.09 -1.00
CA LEU A 81 8.06 -12.92 0.28
C LEU A 81 7.13 -13.12 1.49
N GLN A 82 6.00 -13.84 1.29
CA GLN A 82 5.10 -14.27 2.36
C GLN A 82 4.67 -13.13 3.30
N LEU A 83 4.17 -12.01 2.72
CA LEU A 83 3.67 -10.84 3.43
C LEU A 83 4.71 -10.14 4.31
N TRP A 84 5.95 -10.08 3.87
CA TRP A 84 7.01 -9.39 4.59
C TRP A 84 6.60 -7.95 4.97
N PRO A 85 6.61 -7.56 6.27
CA PRO A 85 5.98 -6.32 6.75
C PRO A 85 6.46 -5.04 6.05
N GLN A 86 7.76 -4.96 5.73
CA GLN A 86 8.33 -3.82 5.01
C GLN A 86 7.76 -3.69 3.60
N VAL A 87 7.59 -4.82 2.91
CA VAL A 87 7.07 -4.86 1.53
C VAL A 87 5.58 -4.51 1.52
N VAL A 88 4.82 -5.06 2.47
CA VAL A 88 3.37 -4.75 2.63
C VAL A 88 3.18 -3.26 2.95
N THR A 89 3.93 -2.73 3.91
CA THR A 89 3.86 -1.31 4.29
C THR A 89 4.27 -0.39 3.14
N ALA A 90 5.34 -0.72 2.41
CA ALA A 90 5.78 0.05 1.26
C ALA A 90 4.75 0.01 0.11
N HIS A 91 4.14 -1.15 -0.14
CA HIS A 91 3.06 -1.29 -1.12
C HIS A 91 1.84 -0.45 -0.74
N LEU A 92 1.43 -0.46 0.54
CA LEU A 92 0.34 0.36 1.05
C LEU A 92 0.61 1.86 0.87
N LEU A 93 1.77 2.35 1.31
CA LEU A 93 2.18 3.75 1.18
C LEU A 93 2.25 4.19 -0.28
N GLY A 94 2.79 3.34 -1.15
CA GLY A 94 2.86 3.63 -2.57
C GLY A 94 1.47 3.65 -3.25
N GLY A 95 0.51 2.86 -2.77
CA GLY A 95 -0.88 2.93 -3.19
C GLY A 95 -1.51 4.31 -2.87
N PHE A 96 -1.35 4.78 -1.63
CA PHE A 96 -1.79 6.12 -1.23
C PHE A 96 -1.07 7.23 -2.00
N ALA A 97 0.24 7.10 -2.26
CA ALA A 97 1.00 8.03 -3.07
C ALA A 97 0.46 8.07 -4.52
N THR A 98 0.14 6.92 -5.10
CA THR A 98 -0.46 6.83 -6.44
C THR A 98 -1.80 7.56 -6.50
N LEU A 99 -2.69 7.34 -5.53
CA LEU A 99 -3.96 8.04 -5.43
C LEU A 99 -3.78 9.55 -5.29
N SER A 100 -2.86 9.99 -4.42
CA SER A 100 -2.56 11.41 -4.20
C SER A 100 -2.03 12.09 -5.46
N LEU A 101 -1.12 11.44 -6.18
CA LEU A 101 -0.53 11.97 -7.41
C LEU A 101 -1.54 11.99 -8.57
N LEU A 102 -2.42 10.99 -8.68
CA LEU A 102 -3.53 10.99 -9.65
C LEU A 102 -4.52 12.11 -9.34
N THR A 103 -4.85 12.33 -8.08
CA THR A 103 -5.68 13.46 -7.64
C THR A 103 -5.02 14.78 -8.02
N LEU A 104 -3.74 14.96 -7.72
CA LEU A 104 -2.98 16.14 -8.10
C LEU A 104 -2.96 16.37 -9.62
N LEU A 105 -2.77 15.30 -10.41
CA LEU A 105 -2.82 15.36 -11.86
C LEU A 105 -4.19 15.83 -12.35
N THR A 106 -5.26 15.25 -11.82
CA THR A 106 -6.65 15.62 -12.15
C THR A 106 -6.93 17.09 -11.83
N LEU A 107 -6.50 17.56 -10.64
CA LEU A 107 -6.65 18.95 -10.24
C LEU A 107 -5.89 19.92 -11.19
N ARG A 108 -4.67 19.56 -11.58
CA ARG A 108 -3.87 20.37 -12.52
C ARG A 108 -4.47 20.43 -13.92
N LEU A 109 -4.98 19.31 -14.43
CA LEU A 109 -5.58 19.22 -15.76
C LEU A 109 -6.97 19.86 -15.82
N SER A 110 -7.72 19.87 -14.70
CA SER A 110 -9.06 20.47 -14.67
C SER A 110 -9.07 21.98 -14.84
N GLY A 111 -7.95 22.66 -14.61
CA GLY A 111 -7.85 24.12 -14.67
C GLY A 111 -8.72 24.87 -13.64
N ARG A 112 -9.45 24.14 -12.80
CA ARG A 112 -10.42 24.73 -11.84
C ARG A 112 -9.77 25.28 -10.57
N PHE A 113 -8.52 24.90 -10.31
CA PHE A 113 -7.83 25.25 -9.07
C PHE A 113 -6.59 26.11 -9.39
N ALA A 114 -6.65 27.35 -8.97
CA ALA A 114 -5.46 28.20 -8.95
C ALA A 114 -4.53 27.78 -7.82
N PRO A 115 -3.20 27.88 -8.00
CA PRO A 115 -2.27 27.59 -6.91
C PRO A 115 -2.51 28.57 -5.76
N LEU A 116 -2.93 28.04 -4.61
CA LEU A 116 -3.18 28.83 -3.41
C LEU A 116 -1.83 29.17 -2.76
N GLN A 117 -1.59 30.47 -2.59
CA GLN A 117 -0.43 30.94 -1.82
C GLN A 117 -0.77 30.92 -0.32
N LEU A 118 -0.34 29.86 0.37
CA LEU A 118 -0.55 29.73 1.80
C LEU A 118 0.54 30.47 2.59
N PRO A 119 0.17 31.16 3.69
CA PRO A 119 1.13 31.67 4.65
C PRO A 119 2.07 30.57 5.14
N GLY A 120 3.34 30.93 5.41
CA GLY A 120 4.37 29.95 5.80
C GLY A 120 3.94 29.04 6.95
N ARG A 121 3.28 29.58 7.99
CA ARG A 121 2.78 28.79 9.13
C ARG A 121 1.75 27.71 8.71
N LEU A 122 0.80 28.06 7.83
CA LEU A 122 -0.19 27.11 7.34
C LEU A 122 0.45 26.00 6.48
N ARG A 123 1.44 26.37 5.67
CA ARG A 123 2.20 25.39 4.89
C ARG A 123 2.98 24.42 5.77
N THR A 124 3.64 24.92 6.82
CA THR A 124 4.35 24.06 7.79
C THR A 124 3.39 23.15 8.54
N LEU A 125 2.25 23.68 9.00
CA LEU A 125 1.23 22.88 9.67
C LEU A 125 0.66 21.80 8.76
N ALA A 126 0.32 22.12 7.52
CA ALA A 126 -0.16 21.16 6.53
C ALA A 126 0.89 20.05 6.26
N ALA A 127 2.17 20.42 6.14
CA ALA A 127 3.25 19.45 5.98
C ALA A 127 3.39 18.55 7.23
N ALA A 128 3.31 19.11 8.43
CA ALA A 128 3.35 18.32 9.67
C ALA A 128 2.17 17.35 9.77
N CYS A 129 0.96 17.82 9.46
CA CYS A 129 -0.22 16.93 9.42
C CYS A 129 -0.07 15.82 8.38
N LEU A 130 0.46 16.13 7.19
CA LEU A 130 0.72 15.12 6.15
C LEU A 130 1.73 14.08 6.63
N LEU A 131 2.81 14.50 7.28
CA LEU A 131 3.81 13.56 7.84
C LEU A 131 3.22 12.67 8.92
N LEU A 132 2.36 13.21 9.79
CA LEU A 132 1.65 12.43 10.81
C LEU A 132 0.72 11.39 10.16
N VAL A 133 -0.02 11.76 9.12
CA VAL A 133 -0.88 10.83 8.37
C VAL A 133 -0.06 9.73 7.71
N ILE A 134 1.07 10.06 7.07
CA ILE A 134 1.98 9.08 6.48
C ILE A 134 2.51 8.13 7.56
N GLY A 135 2.95 8.66 8.70
CA GLY A 135 3.40 7.87 9.84
C GLY A 135 2.31 6.93 10.37
N GLN A 136 1.07 7.43 10.50
CA GLN A 136 -0.07 6.62 10.93
C GLN A 136 -0.40 5.48 9.95
N ILE A 137 -0.36 5.75 8.65
CA ILE A 137 -0.57 4.72 7.61
C ILE A 137 0.55 3.68 7.67
N ALA A 138 1.81 4.12 7.82
CA ALA A 138 2.96 3.22 7.92
C ALA A 138 2.86 2.30 9.15
N LEU A 139 2.53 2.86 10.32
CA LEU A 139 2.33 2.08 11.54
C LEU A 139 1.14 1.12 11.41
N GLY A 140 0.03 1.56 10.81
CA GLY A 140 -1.13 0.71 10.55
C GLY A 140 -0.79 -0.48 9.65
N GLY A 141 -0.04 -0.23 8.56
CA GLY A 141 0.46 -1.29 7.68
C GLY A 141 1.40 -2.26 8.40
N TRP A 142 2.27 -1.74 9.25
CA TRP A 142 3.17 -2.54 10.06
C TRP A 142 2.42 -3.43 11.06
N VAL A 143 1.49 -2.86 11.83
CA VAL A 143 0.65 -3.62 12.79
C VAL A 143 -0.17 -4.70 12.09
N SER A 144 -0.77 -4.37 10.94
CA SER A 144 -1.58 -5.31 10.17
C SER A 144 -0.76 -6.49 9.64
N SER A 145 0.40 -6.22 9.05
CA SER A 145 1.27 -7.25 8.47
C SER A 145 1.98 -8.14 9.51
N ASN A 146 2.08 -7.66 10.75
CA ASN A 146 2.59 -8.42 11.89
C ASN A 146 1.48 -9.15 12.68
N TYR A 147 0.22 -9.08 12.25
CA TYR A 147 -0.94 -9.63 12.96
C TYR A 147 -1.09 -9.11 14.40
N ALA A 148 -0.47 -7.97 14.71
CA ALA A 148 -0.45 -7.42 16.06
C ALA A 148 -1.78 -6.79 16.50
N ALA A 149 -2.73 -6.60 15.57
CA ALA A 149 -4.05 -6.04 15.89
C ALA A 149 -4.86 -6.90 16.86
N VAL A 150 -4.59 -8.21 16.92
CA VAL A 150 -5.27 -9.16 17.82
C VAL A 150 -4.52 -9.38 19.14
N ALA A 151 -3.38 -8.72 19.33
CA ALA A 151 -2.59 -8.86 20.55
C ALA A 151 -3.31 -8.29 21.79
N CYS A 152 -4.13 -7.23 21.62
CA CYS A 152 -4.94 -6.65 22.69
C CYS A 152 -6.42 -6.88 22.36
N VAL A 153 -7.08 -7.72 23.14
CA VAL A 153 -8.51 -8.09 22.92
C VAL A 153 -9.48 -7.23 23.73
N ASP A 154 -8.98 -6.49 24.70
CA ASP A 154 -9.74 -5.61 25.59
C ASP A 154 -9.36 -4.14 25.36
N LEU A 155 -10.37 -3.26 25.36
CA LEU A 155 -10.22 -1.82 25.25
C LEU A 155 -10.93 -1.15 26.44
N PRO A 156 -10.33 -0.14 27.07
CA PRO A 156 -9.11 0.62 26.70
C PRO A 156 -7.80 0.03 27.22
N THR A 157 -7.83 -1.11 27.88
CA THR A 157 -6.68 -1.82 28.42
C THR A 157 -6.14 -2.86 27.43
N CYS A 158 -4.99 -3.42 27.73
CA CYS A 158 -4.44 -4.57 27.04
C CYS A 158 -4.08 -5.63 28.10
N HIS A 159 -4.78 -6.77 28.08
CA HIS A 159 -4.69 -7.80 29.13
C HIS A 159 -4.96 -7.27 30.56
N GLY A 160 -5.92 -6.33 30.67
CA GLY A 160 -6.29 -5.69 31.93
C GLY A 160 -5.33 -4.57 32.42
N GLU A 161 -4.25 -4.30 31.68
CA GLU A 161 -3.26 -3.27 32.03
C GLU A 161 -3.37 -2.05 31.13
N TRP A 162 -3.22 -0.84 31.69
CA TRP A 162 -3.15 0.41 30.93
C TRP A 162 -1.83 0.58 30.18
N TRP A 163 -0.77 -0.05 30.67
CA TRP A 163 0.58 0.00 30.10
C TRP A 163 1.20 -1.39 30.15
N PRO A 164 0.84 -2.27 29.22
CA PRO A 164 1.38 -3.62 29.16
C PRO A 164 2.89 -3.61 28.89
N ALA A 165 3.58 -4.67 29.29
CA ALA A 165 4.98 -4.84 28.96
C ALA A 165 5.18 -4.89 27.44
N MET A 166 5.87 -3.87 26.90
CA MET A 166 6.11 -3.74 25.45
C MET A 166 7.55 -4.10 25.11
N ASP A 167 7.74 -5.00 24.17
CA ASP A 167 9.05 -5.30 23.60
C ASP A 167 9.18 -4.63 22.23
N PHE A 168 9.62 -3.38 22.21
CA PHE A 168 9.84 -2.62 20.99
C PHE A 168 10.91 -3.25 20.09
N GLY A 169 11.88 -3.95 20.66
CA GLY A 169 12.92 -4.64 19.89
C GLY A 169 12.34 -5.76 19.03
N LYS A 170 11.41 -6.53 19.59
CA LYS A 170 10.67 -7.57 18.84
C LYS A 170 9.63 -6.98 17.92
N GLY A 171 8.91 -5.94 18.37
CA GLY A 171 7.84 -5.30 17.59
C GLY A 171 8.30 -4.68 16.27
N PHE A 172 9.55 -4.21 16.18
CA PHE A 172 10.14 -3.60 14.99
C PHE A 172 11.26 -4.45 14.37
N HIS A 173 11.26 -5.75 14.60
CA HIS A 173 12.28 -6.62 14.02
C HIS A 173 12.14 -6.69 12.49
N LEU A 174 13.24 -6.39 11.77
CA LEU A 174 13.25 -6.34 10.29
C LEU A 174 13.35 -7.73 9.65
N THR A 175 13.78 -8.74 10.41
CA THR A 175 13.92 -10.12 9.96
C THR A 175 12.89 -10.97 10.70
N GLN A 176 11.70 -11.17 10.13
CA GLN A 176 10.78 -12.15 10.67
C GLN A 176 11.18 -13.56 10.22
N HIS A 177 11.63 -14.36 11.16
CA HIS A 177 11.48 -15.79 11.05
C HIS A 177 10.00 -16.11 11.22
N LEU A 178 9.41 -16.88 10.30
CA LEU A 178 8.03 -17.36 10.28
C LEU A 178 7.58 -18.13 11.55
N SER A 179 8.45 -18.24 12.56
CA SER A 179 8.21 -18.94 13.82
C SER A 179 7.33 -18.20 14.83
N LEU A 180 6.93 -16.95 14.56
CA LEU A 180 6.08 -16.17 15.47
C LEU A 180 4.58 -16.26 15.18
N ILE A 181 4.17 -17.06 14.20
CA ILE A 181 2.74 -17.32 13.88
C ILE A 181 2.13 -18.38 14.83
N HIS A 182 2.89 -18.92 15.76
CA HIS A 182 2.42 -19.84 16.79
C HIS A 182 2.36 -19.15 18.16
N ILE A 183 1.47 -18.18 18.29
CA ILE A 183 0.93 -17.76 19.61
C ILE A 183 -0.58 -17.79 19.53
#